data_1f4294e011e9b44c48a26ec7adc92e1f
#
_entry.id   1f4294e011e9b44c48a26ec7adc92e1f
#
_cell.length_a   1.000
_cell.length_b   1.000
_cell.length_c   1.000
_cell.angle_alpha   90.00
_cell.angle_beta   90.00
_cell.angle_gamma   90.00
#
_symmetry.space_group_name_H-M   'P 1'
#
loop_
_entity.id
_entity.type
_entity.pdbx_description
1 polymer ?
#
loop_
_entity_poly.entity_id
_entity_poly.type
_entity_poly.pdbx_seq_one_letter_code
_entity_poly.pdbx_strand_id
1 'polypeptide(L)'
;MKNILNYRFGFYLLIGVLLGIFTMYILEENVFDDDDEISEEQVIQTITNFFSSIEVGSDLDTGDYITEDFKIVELGGPYTLNEFWDLIAESQGNNIPISRKWDLSNWIISIDEESAHASYKNNGTFVTSIDGEKVTSNPVWLESGYLILDDDELKIKYFQSEEVSDYLSN
;
A
#
# COMPACT_ATOMS: atom_id res chain seq x y z
N MET A 1 24.28 50.16 45.73
CA MET A 1 24.67 49.59 44.40
C MET A 1 24.78 48.03 44.34
N LYS A 2 24.87 47.31 45.46
CA LYS A 2 24.99 45.82 45.44
C LYS A 2 23.72 45.09 45.06
N ASN A 3 22.53 45.62 45.26
CA ASN A 3 21.27 44.87 45.03
C ASN A 3 20.83 44.80 43.55
N ILE A 4 21.25 45.74 42.70
CA ILE A 4 20.84 45.77 41.28
C ILE A 4 21.58 44.69 40.47
N LEU A 5 22.80 44.35 40.86
CA LEU A 5 23.59 43.33 40.17
C LEU A 5 23.02 41.92 40.39
N ASN A 6 22.48 41.64 41.58
CA ASN A 6 21.88 40.34 41.91
C ASN A 6 20.55 40.11 41.18
N TYR A 7 19.73 41.14 40.94
CA TYR A 7 18.48 41.02 40.19
C TYR A 7 18.73 40.76 38.70
N ARG A 8 19.74 41.36 38.11
CA ARG A 8 20.10 41.09 36.70
C ARG A 8 20.63 39.70 36.52
N PHE A 9 21.46 39.17 37.41
CA PHE A 9 21.99 37.81 37.35
C PHE A 9 20.88 36.78 37.52
N GLY A 10 19.95 36.96 38.46
CA GLY A 10 18.79 36.08 38.64
C GLY A 10 17.85 36.08 37.43
N PHE A 11 17.65 37.23 36.77
CA PHE A 11 16.81 37.35 35.58
C PHE A 11 17.40 36.62 34.38
N TYR A 12 18.69 36.70 34.10
CA TYR A 12 19.35 35.96 33.02
C TYR A 12 19.40 34.45 33.27
N LEU A 13 19.54 34.05 34.53
CA LEU A 13 19.49 32.64 34.90
C LEU A 13 18.09 32.05 34.69
N LEU A 14 17.03 32.80 35.03
CA LEU A 14 15.64 32.38 34.78
C LEU A 14 15.32 32.30 33.29
N ILE A 15 15.78 33.22 32.45
CA ILE A 15 15.63 33.16 30.99
C ILE A 15 16.38 31.97 30.41
N GLY A 16 17.59 31.69 30.88
CA GLY A 16 18.38 30.53 30.43
C GLY A 16 17.70 29.21 30.76
N VAL A 17 17.09 29.06 31.93
CA VAL A 17 16.33 27.87 32.34
C VAL A 17 15.06 27.73 31.50
N LEU A 18 14.30 28.82 31.27
CA LEU A 18 13.09 28.81 30.45
C LEU A 18 13.40 28.48 28.98
N LEU A 19 14.49 29.01 28.41
CA LEU A 19 14.94 28.69 27.08
C LEU A 19 15.42 27.21 26.99
N GLY A 20 16.10 26.70 28.02
CA GLY A 20 16.52 25.31 28.09
C GLY A 20 15.33 24.33 28.14
N ILE A 21 14.31 24.65 28.94
CA ILE A 21 13.07 23.84 29.03
C ILE A 21 12.30 23.92 27.70
N PHE A 22 12.22 25.08 27.07
CA PHE A 22 11.53 25.25 25.79
C PHE A 22 12.24 24.52 24.63
N THR A 23 13.58 24.56 24.60
CA THR A 23 14.35 23.76 23.61
C THR A 23 14.25 22.27 23.88
N MET A 24 14.19 21.83 25.14
CA MET A 24 13.99 20.42 25.49
C MET A 24 12.60 19.95 25.08
N TYR A 25 11.56 20.78 25.30
CA TYR A 25 10.17 20.47 24.87
C TYR A 25 10.04 20.39 23.35
N ILE A 26 10.66 21.31 22.58
CA ILE A 26 10.68 21.24 21.11
C ILE A 26 11.48 20.02 20.60
N LEU A 27 12.54 19.62 21.32
CA LEU A 27 13.30 18.43 20.94
C LEU A 27 12.56 17.14 21.28
N GLU A 28 11.76 17.11 22.36
CA GLU A 28 10.89 15.95 22.66
C GLU A 28 9.71 15.84 21.66
N GLU A 29 9.10 16.96 21.24
CA GLU A 29 8.04 16.92 20.22
C GLU A 29 8.54 16.52 18.82
N ASN A 30 9.84 16.64 18.54
CA ASN A 30 10.42 16.25 17.25
C ASN A 30 11.21 14.94 17.30
N VAL A 31 11.22 14.20 18.43
CA VAL A 31 11.94 12.93 18.59
C VAL A 31 10.99 11.72 18.55
N PHE A 32 9.68 11.96 18.58
CA PHE A 32 8.67 10.95 18.27
C PHE A 32 8.02 11.27 16.92
N ASP A 33 8.79 11.32 15.84
CA ASP A 33 8.29 10.84 14.57
C ASP A 33 8.13 9.32 14.78
N ASP A 34 6.90 8.88 15.00
CA ASP A 34 6.52 7.49 14.89
C ASP A 34 6.64 7.09 13.41
N ASP A 35 7.89 7.01 12.90
CA ASP A 35 8.22 6.54 11.54
C ASP A 35 7.87 5.05 11.35
N ASP A 36 7.37 4.38 12.40
CA ASP A 36 7.04 2.96 12.42
C ASP A 36 5.51 2.68 12.31
N GLU A 37 4.65 3.72 12.31
CA GLU A 37 3.20 3.51 12.24
C GLU A 37 2.74 3.40 10.77
N ILE A 38 2.05 2.30 10.44
CA ILE A 38 1.45 2.10 9.11
C ILE A 38 0.41 3.21 8.85
N SER A 39 0.52 3.91 7.71
CA SER A 39 -0.45 4.91 7.28
C SER A 39 -1.38 4.39 6.17
N GLU A 40 -2.57 4.99 6.03
CA GLU A 40 -3.47 4.68 4.91
C GLU A 40 -2.80 4.91 3.56
N GLU A 41 -1.96 5.93 3.43
CA GLU A 41 -1.22 6.25 2.21
C GLU A 41 -0.22 5.14 1.85
N GLN A 42 0.52 4.60 2.82
CA GLN A 42 1.41 3.45 2.60
C GLN A 42 0.63 2.22 2.15
N VAL A 43 -0.52 1.91 2.75
CA VAL A 43 -1.38 0.79 2.35
C VAL A 43 -1.84 0.94 0.89
N ILE A 44 -2.38 2.12 0.52
CA ILE A 44 -2.82 2.43 -0.83
C ILE A 44 -1.64 2.32 -1.82
N GLN A 45 -0.48 2.87 -1.47
CA GLN A 45 0.70 2.87 -2.33
C GLN A 45 1.23 1.45 -2.55
N THR A 46 1.33 0.62 -1.50
CA THR A 46 1.79 -0.77 -1.62
C THR A 46 0.89 -1.57 -2.56
N ILE A 47 -0.43 -1.49 -2.38
CA ILE A 47 -1.39 -2.19 -3.25
C ILE A 47 -1.34 -1.63 -4.68
N THR A 48 -1.27 -0.32 -4.86
CA THR A 48 -1.17 0.30 -6.20
C THR A 48 0.11 -0.11 -6.92
N ASN A 49 1.24 -0.16 -6.21
CA ASN A 49 2.52 -0.60 -6.76
C ASN A 49 2.49 -2.09 -7.12
N PHE A 50 1.87 -2.94 -6.29
CA PHE A 50 1.64 -4.35 -6.63
C PHE A 50 0.91 -4.49 -7.97
N PHE A 51 -0.21 -3.78 -8.18
CA PHE A 51 -0.92 -3.80 -9.46
C PHE A 51 -0.10 -3.24 -10.61
N SER A 52 0.67 -2.18 -10.36
CA SER A 52 1.58 -1.61 -11.37
C SER A 52 2.69 -2.58 -11.76
N SER A 53 3.17 -3.41 -10.82
CA SER A 53 4.22 -4.40 -11.09
C SER A 53 3.75 -5.53 -12.01
N ILE A 54 2.45 -5.83 -12.02
CA ILE A 54 1.85 -6.87 -12.87
C ILE A 54 1.26 -6.34 -14.20
N GLU A 55 1.45 -5.06 -14.51
CA GLU A 55 1.12 -4.52 -15.83
C GLU A 55 2.04 -5.07 -16.92
N VAL A 56 1.53 -5.12 -18.15
CA VAL A 56 2.33 -5.59 -19.29
C VAL A 56 3.51 -4.63 -19.55
N GLY A 57 4.72 -5.13 -19.41
CA GLY A 57 5.96 -4.36 -19.64
C GLY A 57 6.39 -3.52 -18.44
N SER A 58 5.90 -3.82 -17.24
CA SER A 58 6.39 -3.20 -16.00
C SER A 58 7.85 -3.57 -15.74
N ASP A 59 8.62 -2.60 -15.26
CA ASP A 59 9.99 -2.79 -14.77
C ASP A 59 10.05 -3.02 -13.23
N LEU A 60 8.88 -3.00 -12.55
CA LEU A 60 8.78 -3.21 -11.10
C LEU A 60 8.84 -4.70 -10.77
N ASP A 61 9.54 -5.06 -9.68
CA ASP A 61 9.55 -6.42 -9.16
C ASP A 61 8.32 -6.62 -8.25
N THR A 62 7.46 -7.57 -8.60
CA THR A 62 6.27 -7.89 -7.80
C THR A 62 6.65 -8.40 -6.40
N GLY A 63 7.82 -9.03 -6.25
CA GLY A 63 8.35 -9.54 -5.00
C GLY A 63 8.58 -8.45 -3.94
N ASP A 64 8.80 -7.19 -4.35
CA ASP A 64 8.98 -6.07 -3.44
C ASP A 64 7.69 -5.71 -2.66
N TYR A 65 6.52 -6.14 -3.15
CA TYR A 65 5.21 -5.75 -2.60
C TYR A 65 4.45 -6.89 -1.92
N ILE A 66 4.99 -8.10 -1.93
CA ILE A 66 4.36 -9.29 -1.34
C ILE A 66 5.31 -10.03 -0.41
N THR A 67 4.77 -10.74 0.57
CA THR A 67 5.59 -11.63 1.43
C THR A 67 5.99 -12.91 0.69
N GLU A 68 7.03 -13.61 1.16
CA GLU A 68 7.50 -14.88 0.58
C GLU A 68 6.38 -15.95 0.58
N ASP A 69 5.52 -15.95 1.60
CA ASP A 69 4.39 -16.89 1.75
C ASP A 69 3.05 -16.34 1.23
N PHE A 70 3.09 -15.30 0.40
CA PHE A 70 1.90 -14.66 -0.19
C PHE A 70 0.93 -15.65 -0.80
N LYS A 71 -0.37 -15.40 -0.58
CA LYS A 71 -1.46 -16.17 -1.17
C LYS A 71 -2.51 -15.27 -1.79
N ILE A 72 -2.96 -15.63 -2.99
CA ILE A 72 -4.14 -15.07 -3.64
C ILE A 72 -5.29 -16.07 -3.61
N VAL A 73 -6.46 -15.63 -3.18
CA VAL A 73 -7.70 -16.42 -3.22
C VAL A 73 -8.59 -15.88 -4.31
N GLU A 74 -8.66 -16.61 -5.38
CA GLU A 74 -9.49 -16.34 -6.54
C GLU A 74 -9.82 -17.69 -7.21
N LEU A 75 -10.87 -17.75 -8.04
CA LEU A 75 -11.23 -18.94 -8.83
C LEU A 75 -11.32 -20.24 -8.01
N GLY A 76 -11.67 -20.14 -6.73
CA GLY A 76 -11.96 -21.30 -5.87
C GLY A 76 -10.78 -21.88 -5.11
N GLY A 77 -9.60 -21.27 -5.15
CA GLY A 77 -8.45 -21.75 -4.38
C GLY A 77 -7.65 -20.65 -3.72
N PRO A 78 -6.77 -20.98 -2.76
CA PRO A 78 -5.59 -20.20 -2.46
C PRO A 78 -4.44 -20.64 -3.36
N TYR A 79 -3.83 -19.70 -4.07
CA TYR A 79 -2.68 -19.92 -4.95
C TYR A 79 -1.48 -19.10 -4.47
N THR A 80 -0.26 -19.58 -4.71
CA THR A 80 0.91 -18.71 -4.79
C THR A 80 0.80 -17.81 -6.02
N LEU A 81 1.58 -16.75 -6.09
CA LEU A 81 1.59 -15.88 -7.27
C LEU A 81 1.92 -16.66 -8.56
N ASN A 82 2.89 -17.57 -8.52
CA ASN A 82 3.28 -18.36 -9.68
C ASN A 82 2.17 -19.33 -10.12
N GLU A 83 1.56 -20.05 -9.18
CA GLU A 83 0.43 -20.94 -9.48
C GLU A 83 -0.75 -20.17 -10.08
N PHE A 84 -1.01 -18.96 -9.60
CA PHE A 84 -2.05 -18.10 -10.15
C PHE A 84 -1.73 -17.66 -11.58
N TRP A 85 -0.49 -17.26 -11.86
CA TRP A 85 -0.08 -16.90 -13.21
C TRP A 85 -0.13 -18.08 -14.18
N ASP A 86 0.24 -19.28 -13.74
CA ASP A 86 0.12 -20.50 -14.56
C ASP A 86 -1.35 -20.77 -14.92
N LEU A 87 -2.26 -20.63 -13.97
CA LEU A 87 -3.71 -20.77 -14.20
C LEU A 87 -4.24 -19.73 -15.20
N ILE A 88 -3.83 -18.45 -15.05
CA ILE A 88 -4.21 -17.39 -15.99
C ILE A 88 -3.64 -17.66 -17.39
N ALA A 89 -2.38 -18.08 -17.50
CA ALA A 89 -1.74 -18.41 -18.77
C ALA A 89 -2.45 -19.58 -19.47
N GLU A 90 -2.84 -20.63 -18.72
CA GLU A 90 -3.61 -21.75 -19.26
C GLU A 90 -4.97 -21.30 -19.81
N SER A 91 -5.67 -20.42 -19.07
CA SER A 91 -6.98 -19.88 -19.47
C SER A 91 -6.90 -18.97 -20.70
N GLN A 92 -5.81 -18.23 -20.86
CA GLN A 92 -5.60 -17.33 -21.99
C GLN A 92 -5.26 -18.07 -23.30
N GLY A 93 -4.67 -19.26 -23.23
CA GLY A 93 -4.29 -20.05 -24.41
C GLY A 93 -3.32 -19.27 -25.32
N ASN A 94 -3.69 -19.06 -26.59
CA ASN A 94 -2.86 -18.35 -27.58
C ASN A 94 -3.14 -16.83 -27.61
N ASN A 95 -3.97 -16.31 -26.73
CA ASN A 95 -4.30 -14.89 -26.67
C ASN A 95 -3.10 -14.10 -26.10
N ILE A 96 -2.75 -12.98 -26.73
CA ILE A 96 -1.58 -12.20 -26.35
C ILE A 96 -2.04 -10.94 -25.62
N PRO A 97 -1.72 -10.77 -24.34
CA PRO A 97 -2.01 -9.53 -23.61
C PRO A 97 -1.17 -8.38 -24.20
N ILE A 98 -1.84 -7.27 -24.56
CA ILE A 98 -1.22 -6.05 -25.10
C ILE A 98 -1.06 -5.02 -23.99
N SER A 99 -2.10 -4.84 -23.17
CA SER A 99 -2.04 -3.97 -21.99
C SER A 99 -3.01 -4.45 -20.91
N ARG A 100 -2.62 -4.18 -19.66
CA ARG A 100 -3.48 -4.31 -18.48
C ARG A 100 -3.36 -3.01 -17.71
N LYS A 101 -4.48 -2.43 -17.31
CA LYS A 101 -4.53 -1.23 -16.46
C LYS A 101 -5.55 -1.43 -15.38
N TRP A 102 -5.29 -0.84 -14.24
CA TRP A 102 -6.06 -0.98 -13.02
C TRP A 102 -6.44 0.41 -12.50
N ASP A 103 -7.70 0.57 -12.11
CA ASP A 103 -8.23 1.78 -11.48
C ASP A 103 -8.87 1.39 -10.15
N LEU A 104 -8.14 1.67 -9.06
CA LEU A 104 -8.49 1.29 -7.70
C LEU A 104 -9.24 2.43 -7.02
N SER A 105 -10.37 2.13 -6.41
CA SER A 105 -11.27 3.14 -5.82
C SER A 105 -12.09 2.58 -4.65
N ASN A 106 -12.81 3.46 -3.94
CA ASN A 106 -13.71 3.08 -2.85
C ASN A 106 -13.02 2.32 -1.71
N TRP A 107 -11.87 2.83 -1.29
CA TRP A 107 -11.06 2.26 -0.25
C TRP A 107 -11.75 2.23 1.12
N ILE A 108 -11.66 1.11 1.81
CA ILE A 108 -11.99 0.92 3.21
C ILE A 108 -10.77 0.30 3.85
N ILE A 109 -10.10 1.03 4.73
CA ILE A 109 -8.82 0.63 5.33
C ILE A 109 -8.98 0.55 6.84
N SER A 110 -8.42 -0.48 7.43
CA SER A 110 -8.27 -0.66 8.87
C SER A 110 -6.81 -0.97 9.16
N ILE A 111 -6.22 -0.26 10.11
CA ILE A 111 -4.80 -0.33 10.46
C ILE A 111 -4.69 -0.75 11.93
N ASP A 112 -3.73 -1.62 12.21
CA ASP A 112 -3.27 -2.03 13.54
C ASP A 112 -1.74 -1.80 13.61
N GLU A 113 -1.11 -2.01 14.75
CA GLU A 113 0.31 -1.70 15.01
C GLU A 113 1.27 -2.26 13.95
N GLU A 114 1.09 -3.51 13.52
CA GLU A 114 2.00 -4.20 12.57
C GLU A 114 1.29 -4.72 11.32
N SER A 115 0.02 -4.34 11.13
CA SER A 115 -0.76 -4.88 10.01
C SER A 115 -1.84 -3.92 9.52
N ALA A 116 -2.29 -4.13 8.29
CA ALA A 116 -3.42 -3.41 7.72
C ALA A 116 -4.31 -4.35 6.91
N HIS A 117 -5.59 -3.99 6.84
CA HIS A 117 -6.55 -4.64 5.97
C HIS A 117 -7.21 -3.57 5.09
N ALA A 118 -7.19 -3.79 3.80
CA ALA A 118 -7.82 -2.91 2.83
C ALA A 118 -8.86 -3.66 2.01
N SER A 119 -10.00 -3.03 1.75
CA SER A 119 -10.99 -3.48 0.77
C SER A 119 -11.24 -2.35 -0.22
N TYR A 120 -11.38 -2.67 -1.49
CA TYR A 120 -11.54 -1.67 -2.54
C TYR A 120 -12.21 -2.26 -3.78
N LYS A 121 -12.64 -1.37 -4.67
CA LYS A 121 -13.13 -1.71 -6.00
C LYS A 121 -12.00 -1.53 -7.00
N ASN A 122 -11.80 -2.53 -7.87
CA ASN A 122 -10.84 -2.49 -8.96
C ASN A 122 -11.59 -2.54 -10.30
N ASN A 123 -11.34 -1.56 -11.18
CA ASN A 123 -11.85 -1.55 -12.54
C ASN A 123 -10.67 -1.82 -13.49
N GLY A 124 -10.65 -2.99 -14.11
CA GLY A 124 -9.64 -3.34 -15.11
C GLY A 124 -9.96 -2.78 -16.48
N THR A 125 -8.93 -2.46 -17.25
CA THR A 125 -9.02 -2.24 -18.70
C THR A 125 -7.96 -3.09 -19.36
N PHE A 126 -8.37 -4.18 -20.01
CA PHE A 126 -7.49 -5.14 -20.63
C PHE A 126 -7.64 -5.12 -22.15
N VAL A 127 -6.52 -5.05 -22.85
CA VAL A 127 -6.48 -5.18 -24.30
C VAL A 127 -5.71 -6.44 -24.63
N THR A 128 -6.34 -7.34 -25.37
CA THR A 128 -5.77 -8.64 -25.75
C THR A 128 -5.88 -8.80 -27.26
N SER A 129 -4.86 -9.41 -27.90
CA SER A 129 -4.95 -9.85 -29.29
C SER A 129 -5.50 -11.25 -29.34
N ILE A 130 -6.64 -11.43 -29.99
CA ILE A 130 -7.31 -12.71 -30.24
C ILE A 130 -7.37 -12.91 -31.75
N ASP A 131 -6.69 -13.92 -32.29
CA ASP A 131 -6.60 -14.19 -33.74
C ASP A 131 -6.12 -12.98 -34.58
N GLY A 132 -5.29 -12.12 -33.96
CA GLY A 132 -4.76 -10.91 -34.59
C GLY A 132 -5.65 -9.67 -34.46
N GLU A 133 -6.83 -9.79 -33.91
CA GLU A 133 -7.72 -8.67 -33.62
C GLU A 133 -7.57 -8.19 -32.18
N LYS A 134 -7.69 -6.87 -31.95
CA LYS A 134 -7.64 -6.28 -30.61
C LYS A 134 -9.04 -6.32 -29.98
N VAL A 135 -9.13 -6.97 -28.83
CA VAL A 135 -10.35 -7.03 -28.01
C VAL A 135 -10.08 -6.32 -26.70
N THR A 136 -11.01 -5.47 -26.28
CA THR A 136 -10.95 -4.78 -24.97
C THR A 136 -12.02 -5.35 -24.06
N SER A 137 -11.63 -5.69 -22.82
CA SER A 137 -12.54 -6.08 -21.74
C SER A 137 -12.35 -5.13 -20.54
N ASN A 138 -13.44 -4.93 -19.79
CA ASN A 138 -13.48 -4.04 -18.64
C ASN A 138 -14.07 -4.77 -17.42
N PRO A 139 -13.37 -5.78 -16.89
CA PRO A 139 -13.82 -6.49 -15.70
C PRO A 139 -13.79 -5.58 -14.47
N VAL A 140 -14.66 -5.90 -13.51
CA VAL A 140 -14.76 -5.20 -12.24
C VAL A 140 -14.67 -6.22 -11.11
N TRP A 141 -13.81 -5.94 -10.14
CA TRP A 141 -13.66 -6.77 -8.95
C TRP A 141 -13.94 -6.00 -7.67
N LEU A 142 -14.38 -6.73 -6.67
CA LEU A 142 -14.27 -6.37 -5.27
C LEU A 142 -13.11 -7.16 -4.68
N GLU A 143 -12.17 -6.44 -4.10
CA GLU A 143 -10.91 -7.01 -3.64
C GLU A 143 -10.62 -6.64 -2.20
N SER A 144 -9.85 -7.48 -1.54
CA SER A 144 -9.30 -7.18 -0.22
C SER A 144 -7.89 -7.71 -0.07
N GLY A 145 -7.04 -6.93 0.59
CA GLY A 145 -5.68 -7.26 0.93
C GLY A 145 -5.44 -7.21 2.43
N TYR A 146 -4.70 -8.18 2.96
CA TYR A 146 -4.13 -8.16 4.29
C TYR A 146 -2.63 -7.94 4.15
N LEU A 147 -2.14 -6.86 4.78
CA LEU A 147 -0.75 -6.42 4.72
C LEU A 147 -0.11 -6.54 6.09
N ILE A 148 1.18 -6.80 6.13
CA ILE A 148 1.99 -6.83 7.34
C ILE A 148 3.31 -6.09 7.11
N LEU A 149 3.93 -5.64 8.19
CA LEU A 149 5.34 -5.24 8.16
C LEU A 149 6.20 -6.51 8.06
N ASP A 150 7.06 -6.56 7.07
CA ASP A 150 8.01 -7.64 6.78
C ASP A 150 9.37 -7.00 6.49
N ASP A 151 10.34 -7.14 7.42
CA ASP A 151 11.62 -6.44 7.40
C ASP A 151 11.49 -4.89 7.25
N ASP A 152 10.59 -4.27 8.04
CA ASP A 152 10.27 -2.83 8.05
C ASP A 152 9.61 -2.31 6.75
N GLU A 153 9.21 -3.20 5.85
CA GLU A 153 8.46 -2.88 4.63
C GLU A 153 7.03 -3.39 4.70
N LEU A 154 6.06 -2.59 4.28
CA LEU A 154 4.67 -3.01 4.23
C LEU A 154 4.43 -3.88 3.00
N LYS A 155 4.10 -5.17 3.22
CA LYS A 155 3.90 -6.16 2.16
C LYS A 155 2.54 -6.83 2.25
N ILE A 156 1.99 -7.19 1.10
CA ILE A 156 0.73 -7.95 1.01
C ILE A 156 1.03 -9.42 1.33
N LYS A 157 0.40 -9.94 2.37
CA LYS A 157 0.50 -11.35 2.78
C LYS A 157 -0.61 -12.20 2.17
N TYR A 158 -1.78 -11.61 2.05
CA TYR A 158 -2.97 -12.31 1.57
C TYR A 158 -3.80 -11.37 0.71
N PHE A 159 -4.30 -11.87 -0.38
CA PHE A 159 -5.13 -11.14 -1.32
C PHE A 159 -6.35 -11.97 -1.71
N GLN A 160 -7.52 -11.35 -1.72
CA GLN A 160 -8.75 -11.96 -2.19
C GLN A 160 -9.39 -11.08 -3.27
N SER A 161 -9.83 -11.72 -4.35
CA SER A 161 -10.48 -11.07 -5.47
C SER A 161 -11.77 -11.80 -5.84
N GLU A 162 -12.83 -11.06 -6.16
CA GLU A 162 -14.10 -11.55 -6.66
C GLU A 162 -14.56 -10.70 -7.83
N GLU A 163 -14.66 -11.28 -9.01
CA GLU A 163 -15.19 -10.58 -10.18
C GLU A 163 -16.70 -10.38 -10.04
N VAL A 164 -17.14 -9.12 -10.22
CA VAL A 164 -18.55 -8.69 -10.06
C VAL A 164 -19.11 -8.03 -11.31
N SER A 165 -18.42 -8.12 -12.46
CA SER A 165 -18.81 -7.50 -13.72
C SER A 165 -20.24 -7.85 -14.14
N ASP A 166 -20.64 -9.09 -13.96
CA ASP A 166 -21.95 -9.62 -14.38
C ASP A 166 -23.10 -9.07 -13.49
N TYR A 167 -22.81 -8.66 -12.25
CA TYR A 167 -23.80 -8.12 -11.32
C TYR A 167 -24.09 -6.64 -11.54
N LEU A 168 -23.22 -5.90 -12.24
CA LEU A 168 -23.33 -4.47 -12.48
C LEU A 168 -23.99 -4.14 -13.82
N SER A 169 -24.25 -5.13 -14.67
CA SER A 169 -24.85 -4.97 -16.02
C SER A 169 -26.37 -5.11 -16.07
N ASN A 170 -27.06 -5.22 -14.90
CA ASN A 170 -28.53 -5.34 -14.78
C ASN A 170 -29.21 -4.07 -14.27
#